data_11b846cedf56be37ac13c49d29b8c810
#
_entry.id   11b846cedf56be37ac13c49d29b8c810
#
_cell.length_a   1.000
_cell.length_b   1.000
_cell.length_c   1.000
_cell.angle_alpha   90.00
_cell.angle_beta   90.00
_cell.angle_gamma   90.00
#
_symmetry.space_group_name_H-M   'P 1'
#
loop_
_entity.id
_entity.type
_entity.pdbx_description
1 polymer ?
#
loop_
_entity_poly.entity_id
_entity_poly.type
_entity_poly.pdbx_seq_one_letter_code
_entity_poly.pdbx_strand_id
1 'polypeptide(L)'
;MIYWITSYYLKPNSTLFKFFSILNRHFSLILAALFFLIVLPTLAYWLHTLNLVKNSQEEIQNIAKEYQQKQTLYQAMRQHQNMQENKSNQLAQLSQQVENILKQYRTPIESLQWHTEENKQLTLIATQKSQIIFNVIKALNEFETLRPQTSVLTKQTEEKQLQLHTTLILVNTGNTTNKEAK
;
A
#
# COMPACT_ATOMS: atom_id res chain seq x y z
N MET A 1 -40.11 39.05 -58.06
CA MET A 1 -39.21 37.91 -58.41
C MET A 1 -40.02 36.66 -58.80
N ILE A 2 -41.19 36.41 -58.25
CA ILE A 2 -42.01 35.21 -58.47
C ILE A 2 -42.59 35.16 -59.91
N TYR A 3 -42.98 36.30 -60.49
CA TYR A 3 -43.53 36.39 -61.86
C TYR A 3 -42.56 35.93 -62.97
N TRP A 4 -41.34 36.07 -62.79
CA TRP A 4 -40.33 35.68 -63.78
C TRP A 4 -40.19 34.13 -63.87
N ILE A 5 -40.29 33.48 -62.75
CA ILE A 5 -40.21 31.99 -62.63
C ILE A 5 -41.49 31.38 -63.25
N THR A 6 -42.67 31.95 -63.00
CA THR A 6 -43.93 31.45 -63.55
C THR A 6 -44.04 31.60 -65.07
N SER A 7 -43.47 32.68 -65.65
CA SER A 7 -43.44 32.86 -67.08
C SER A 7 -42.58 31.85 -67.85
N TYR A 8 -41.47 31.40 -67.22
CA TYR A 8 -40.63 30.35 -67.79
C TYR A 8 -41.20 28.92 -67.61
N TYR A 9 -42.00 28.72 -66.58
CA TYR A 9 -42.63 27.42 -66.32
C TYR A 9 -43.74 27.12 -67.33
N LEU A 10 -44.39 28.16 -67.90
CA LEU A 10 -45.47 28.04 -68.91
C LEU A 10 -45.00 27.79 -70.34
N LYS A 11 -43.66 27.84 -70.61
CA LYS A 11 -43.11 27.53 -71.96
C LYS A 11 -42.61 26.06 -72.00
N PRO A 12 -43.36 25.12 -72.64
CA PRO A 12 -43.07 23.70 -72.62
C PRO A 12 -41.74 23.25 -73.27
N ASN A 13 -41.12 24.14 -74.07
CA ASN A 13 -39.81 23.84 -74.69
C ASN A 13 -38.61 24.50 -74.04
N SER A 14 -38.76 25.16 -72.87
CA SER A 14 -37.65 25.76 -72.18
C SER A 14 -36.82 24.66 -71.43
N THR A 15 -35.52 24.88 -71.38
CA THR A 15 -34.58 23.97 -70.62
C THR A 15 -34.94 23.90 -69.13
N LEU A 16 -35.46 24.99 -68.59
CA LEU A 16 -35.92 25.08 -67.19
C LEU A 16 -37.20 24.25 -66.97
N PHE A 17 -38.13 24.20 -67.90
CA PHE A 17 -39.31 23.37 -67.81
C PHE A 17 -38.96 21.89 -67.78
N LYS A 18 -38.02 21.45 -68.62
CA LYS A 18 -37.51 20.07 -68.60
C LYS A 18 -36.82 19.74 -67.26
N PHE A 19 -36.05 20.67 -66.78
CA PHE A 19 -35.34 20.48 -65.46
C PHE A 19 -36.36 20.38 -64.31
N PHE A 20 -37.33 21.25 -64.19
CA PHE A 20 -38.38 21.20 -63.18
C PHE A 20 -39.33 20.00 -63.35
N SER A 21 -39.56 19.54 -64.54
CA SER A 21 -40.35 18.34 -64.80
C SER A 21 -39.61 17.06 -64.30
N ILE A 22 -38.34 16.98 -64.58
CA ILE A 22 -37.45 15.86 -64.04
C ILE A 22 -37.40 15.98 -62.54
N LEU A 23 -37.17 17.15 -61.97
CA LEU A 23 -37.14 17.43 -60.57
C LEU A 23 -38.40 16.98 -59.85
N ASN A 24 -39.58 17.36 -60.43
CA ASN A 24 -40.87 16.99 -59.85
C ASN A 24 -41.16 15.48 -59.96
N ARG A 25 -40.75 14.85 -61.08
CA ARG A 25 -40.90 13.37 -61.23
C ARG A 25 -40.05 12.55 -60.26
N HIS A 26 -38.88 13.06 -59.94
CA HIS A 26 -37.94 12.34 -59.01
C HIS A 26 -37.81 13.08 -57.68
N PHE A 27 -38.75 13.97 -57.34
CA PHE A 27 -38.69 14.83 -56.17
C PHE A 27 -38.51 13.99 -54.86
N SER A 28 -39.23 12.87 -54.74
CA SER A 28 -39.12 12.00 -53.58
C SER A 28 -37.76 11.32 -53.46
N LEU A 29 -37.15 10.93 -54.58
CA LEU A 29 -35.83 10.34 -54.62
C LEU A 29 -34.72 11.36 -54.25
N ILE A 30 -34.86 12.60 -54.79
CA ILE A 30 -33.91 13.68 -54.48
C ILE A 30 -34.03 14.06 -53.03
N LEU A 31 -35.23 14.15 -52.49
CA LEU A 31 -35.47 14.46 -51.06
C LEU A 31 -34.95 13.36 -50.17
N ALA A 32 -35.14 12.10 -50.53
CA ALA A 32 -34.55 10.95 -49.80
C ALA A 32 -33.03 10.98 -49.84
N ALA A 33 -32.43 11.25 -51.01
CA ALA A 33 -30.98 11.35 -51.14
C ALA A 33 -30.38 12.48 -50.28
N LEU A 34 -31.04 13.63 -50.25
CA LEU A 34 -30.66 14.79 -49.42
C LEU A 34 -30.78 14.48 -47.92
N PHE A 35 -31.87 13.79 -47.56
CA PHE A 35 -32.05 13.31 -46.18
C PHE A 35 -30.93 12.39 -45.74
N PHE A 36 -30.59 11.37 -46.55
CA PHE A 36 -29.49 10.48 -46.25
C PHE A 36 -28.14 11.19 -46.18
N LEU A 37 -27.89 12.16 -47.07
CA LEU A 37 -26.63 12.92 -47.09
C LEU A 37 -26.42 13.79 -45.84
N ILE A 38 -27.51 14.25 -45.21
CA ILE A 38 -27.44 15.05 -43.97
C ILE A 38 -27.46 14.16 -42.73
N VAL A 39 -28.36 13.16 -42.70
CA VAL A 39 -28.58 12.35 -41.49
C VAL A 39 -27.44 11.35 -41.24
N LEU A 40 -26.91 10.71 -42.30
CA LEU A 40 -25.85 9.72 -42.14
C LEU A 40 -24.57 10.29 -41.50
N PRO A 41 -24.00 11.43 -41.97
CA PRO A 41 -22.78 11.97 -41.34
C PRO A 41 -23.03 12.47 -39.91
N THR A 42 -24.23 13.05 -39.65
CA THR A 42 -24.56 13.49 -38.28
C THR A 42 -24.66 12.30 -37.30
N LEU A 43 -25.26 11.20 -37.76
CA LEU A 43 -25.40 9.98 -36.99
C LEU A 43 -24.04 9.28 -36.76
N ALA A 44 -23.20 9.27 -37.79
CA ALA A 44 -21.85 8.74 -37.70
C ALA A 44 -20.97 9.56 -36.71
N TYR A 45 -21.07 10.88 -36.78
CA TYR A 45 -20.38 11.78 -35.84
C TYR A 45 -20.87 11.57 -34.40
N TRP A 46 -22.16 11.41 -34.19
CA TRP A 46 -22.74 11.15 -32.87
C TRP A 46 -22.26 9.81 -32.28
N LEU A 47 -22.24 8.74 -33.07
CA LEU A 47 -21.72 7.43 -32.67
C LEU A 47 -20.24 7.52 -32.35
N HIS A 48 -19.46 8.25 -33.13
CA HIS A 48 -18.03 8.42 -32.89
C HIS A 48 -17.76 9.16 -31.56
N THR A 49 -18.51 10.22 -31.28
CA THR A 49 -18.38 10.97 -30.00
C THR A 49 -18.79 10.13 -28.80
N LEU A 50 -19.82 9.29 -28.91
CA LEU A 50 -20.20 8.35 -27.83
C LEU A 50 -19.08 7.35 -27.51
N ASN A 51 -18.43 6.81 -28.54
CA ASN A 51 -17.30 5.89 -28.32
C ASN A 51 -16.09 6.58 -27.67
N LEU A 52 -15.79 7.81 -28.06
CA LEU A 52 -14.72 8.62 -27.43
C LEU A 52 -15.01 8.86 -25.94
N VAL A 53 -16.25 9.24 -25.61
CA VAL A 53 -16.64 9.48 -24.21
C VAL A 53 -16.53 8.19 -23.37
N LYS A 54 -16.96 7.05 -23.92
CA LYS A 54 -16.80 5.75 -23.23
C LYS A 54 -15.35 5.43 -22.95
N ASN A 55 -14.50 5.52 -23.97
CA ASN A 55 -13.07 5.24 -23.82
C ASN A 55 -12.41 6.16 -22.78
N SER A 56 -12.75 7.45 -22.79
CA SER A 56 -12.23 8.41 -21.79
C SER A 56 -12.72 8.09 -20.39
N GLN A 57 -13.95 7.63 -20.21
CA GLN A 57 -14.46 7.20 -18.91
C GLN A 57 -13.76 5.95 -18.38
N GLU A 58 -13.48 4.97 -19.25
CA GLU A 58 -12.73 3.77 -18.88
C GLU A 58 -11.29 4.13 -18.47
N GLU A 59 -10.65 5.04 -19.19
CA GLU A 59 -9.30 5.51 -18.86
C GLU A 59 -9.25 6.22 -17.51
N ILE A 60 -10.21 7.11 -17.23
CA ILE A 60 -10.34 7.78 -15.93
C ILE A 60 -10.57 6.77 -14.80
N GLN A 61 -11.40 5.74 -15.01
CA GLN A 61 -11.63 4.70 -14.01
C GLN A 61 -10.37 3.86 -13.76
N ASN A 62 -9.61 3.55 -14.80
CA ASN A 62 -8.38 2.80 -14.67
C ASN A 62 -7.32 3.60 -13.91
N ILE A 63 -7.16 4.88 -14.22
CA ILE A 63 -6.27 5.79 -13.49
C ILE A 63 -6.71 5.90 -12.02
N ALA A 64 -8.00 6.05 -11.75
CA ALA A 64 -8.51 6.12 -10.38
C ALA A 64 -8.21 4.84 -9.58
N LYS A 65 -8.37 3.66 -10.19
CA LYS A 65 -8.02 2.37 -9.58
C LYS A 65 -6.53 2.26 -9.30
N GLU A 66 -5.70 2.69 -10.24
CA GLU A 66 -4.25 2.68 -10.08
C GLU A 66 -3.80 3.61 -8.93
N TYR A 67 -4.41 4.78 -8.83
CA TYR A 67 -4.17 5.69 -7.70
C TYR A 67 -4.56 5.06 -6.36
N GLN A 68 -5.73 4.43 -6.28
CA GLN A 68 -6.15 3.73 -5.06
C GLN A 68 -5.20 2.60 -4.68
N GLN A 69 -4.76 1.80 -5.64
CA GLN A 69 -3.79 0.73 -5.39
C GLN A 69 -2.45 1.26 -4.89
N LYS A 70 -1.94 2.33 -5.50
CA LYS A 70 -0.72 3.00 -5.03
C LYS A 70 -0.89 3.54 -3.61
N GLN A 71 -2.02 4.17 -3.32
CA GLN A 71 -2.29 4.72 -2.00
C GLN A 71 -2.36 3.64 -0.91
N THR A 72 -3.03 2.51 -1.18
CA THR A 72 -3.06 1.37 -0.24
C THR A 72 -1.69 0.76 -0.03
N LEU A 73 -0.89 0.65 -1.10
CA LEU A 73 0.49 0.15 -1.01
C LEU A 73 1.36 1.08 -0.16
N TYR A 74 1.28 2.40 -0.37
CA TYR A 74 2.00 3.38 0.44
C TYR A 74 1.59 3.33 1.91
N GLN A 75 0.30 3.19 2.20
CA GLN A 75 -0.19 3.06 3.58
C GLN A 75 0.33 1.78 4.23
N ALA A 76 0.31 0.66 3.52
CA ALA A 76 0.85 -0.61 4.01
C ALA A 76 2.36 -0.53 4.28
N MET A 77 3.12 0.06 3.37
CA MET A 77 4.57 0.29 3.56
C MET A 77 4.85 1.17 4.78
N ARG A 78 4.12 2.25 4.94
CA ARG A 78 4.26 3.16 6.08
C ARG A 78 3.92 2.48 7.41
N GLN A 79 2.87 1.67 7.43
CA GLN A 79 2.54 0.86 8.61
C GLN A 79 3.63 -0.15 8.93
N HIS A 80 4.19 -0.82 7.92
CA HIS A 80 5.32 -1.74 8.10
C HIS A 80 6.56 -1.05 8.67
N GLN A 81 6.92 0.12 8.13
CA GLN A 81 8.03 0.92 8.64
C GLN A 81 7.81 1.35 10.09
N ASN A 82 6.63 1.87 10.42
CA ASN A 82 6.29 2.27 11.79
C ASN A 82 6.33 1.06 12.77
N MET A 83 5.87 -0.11 12.31
CA MET A 83 5.97 -1.33 13.14
C MET A 83 7.40 -1.79 13.36
N GLN A 84 8.26 -1.71 12.33
CA GLN A 84 9.68 -2.05 12.47
C GLN A 84 10.40 -1.06 13.38
N GLU A 85 10.15 0.22 13.22
CA GLU A 85 10.74 1.26 14.06
C GLU A 85 10.33 1.11 15.52
N ASN A 86 9.05 0.88 15.78
CA ASN A 86 8.55 0.62 17.14
C ASN A 86 9.17 -0.65 17.75
N LYS A 87 9.34 -1.73 16.97
CA LYS A 87 10.01 -2.94 17.43
C LYS A 87 11.48 -2.70 17.75
N SER A 88 12.18 -1.96 16.88
CA SER A 88 13.59 -1.61 17.11
C SER A 88 13.77 -0.75 18.35
N ASN A 89 12.92 0.28 18.52
CA ASN A 89 12.94 1.15 19.69
C ASN A 89 12.64 0.37 20.99
N GLN A 90 11.72 -0.57 20.95
CA GLN A 90 11.40 -1.43 22.10
C GLN A 90 12.59 -2.32 22.48
N LEU A 91 13.27 -2.94 21.50
CA LEU A 91 14.46 -3.75 21.77
C LEU A 91 15.62 -2.90 22.32
N ALA A 92 15.82 -1.70 21.79
CA ALA A 92 16.82 -0.76 22.28
C ALA A 92 16.55 -0.33 23.74
N GLN A 93 15.30 -0.04 24.08
CA GLN A 93 14.90 0.27 25.45
C GLN A 93 15.17 -0.90 26.42
N LEU A 94 14.84 -2.12 26.00
CA LEU A 94 15.12 -3.31 26.83
C LEU A 94 16.62 -3.53 27.01
N SER A 95 17.43 -3.36 25.97
CA SER A 95 18.89 -3.40 26.11
C SER A 95 19.39 -2.39 27.11
N GLN A 96 18.92 -1.16 27.04
CA GLN A 96 19.31 -0.08 27.94
C GLN A 96 18.92 -0.39 29.39
N GLN A 97 17.77 -1.01 29.60
CA GLN A 97 17.34 -1.42 30.95
C GLN A 97 18.26 -2.49 31.53
N VAL A 98 18.62 -3.50 30.70
CA VAL A 98 19.57 -4.54 31.11
C VAL A 98 20.96 -3.94 31.41
N GLU A 99 21.43 -3.03 30.54
CA GLU A 99 22.68 -2.31 30.77
C GLU A 99 22.66 -1.50 32.08
N ASN A 100 21.55 -0.85 32.40
CA ASN A 100 21.39 -0.07 33.62
C ASN A 100 21.48 -0.97 34.88
N ILE A 101 20.88 -2.19 34.83
CA ILE A 101 21.02 -3.17 35.90
C ILE A 101 22.50 -3.53 36.08
N LEU A 102 23.21 -3.87 35.00
CA LEU A 102 24.61 -4.23 35.06
C LEU A 102 25.50 -3.08 35.58
N LYS A 103 25.24 -1.85 35.13
CA LYS A 103 25.93 -0.64 35.63
C LYS A 103 25.69 -0.41 37.12
N GLN A 104 24.47 -0.65 37.62
CA GLN A 104 24.14 -0.54 39.05
C GLN A 104 25.00 -1.47 39.90
N TYR A 105 25.28 -2.67 39.41
CA TYR A 105 26.13 -3.64 40.07
C TYR A 105 27.60 -3.52 39.66
N ARG A 106 28.01 -2.50 38.91
CA ARG A 106 29.36 -2.26 38.40
C ARG A 106 29.94 -3.49 37.68
N THR A 107 29.08 -4.17 36.94
CA THR A 107 29.45 -5.36 36.18
C THR A 107 29.80 -4.98 34.75
N PRO A 108 31.03 -5.22 34.28
CA PRO A 108 31.41 -4.97 32.91
C PRO A 108 30.67 -5.93 31.98
N ILE A 109 30.15 -5.36 30.86
CA ILE A 109 29.46 -6.11 29.80
C ILE A 109 30.51 -6.52 28.79
N GLU A 110 30.69 -7.81 28.58
CA GLU A 110 31.57 -8.33 27.53
C GLU A 110 30.83 -8.41 26.19
N SER A 111 29.58 -8.86 26.23
CA SER A 111 28.71 -8.96 25.04
C SER A 111 27.26 -8.81 25.42
N LEU A 112 26.51 -8.07 24.57
CA LEU A 112 25.06 -7.93 24.66
C LEU A 112 24.50 -7.94 23.24
N GLN A 113 23.84 -9.03 22.85
CA GLN A 113 23.40 -9.23 21.45
C GLN A 113 21.97 -9.75 21.36
N TRP A 114 21.19 -9.18 20.46
CA TRP A 114 19.87 -9.66 20.11
C TRP A 114 19.91 -10.68 18.98
N HIS A 115 19.22 -11.80 19.17
CA HIS A 115 18.92 -12.78 18.14
C HIS A 115 17.42 -12.68 17.83
N THR A 116 17.08 -12.31 16.58
CA THR A 116 15.69 -11.99 16.18
C THR A 116 15.07 -12.99 15.22
N GLU A 117 15.81 -14.07 14.86
CA GLU A 117 15.41 -14.98 13.76
C GLU A 117 14.17 -15.81 14.08
N GLU A 118 14.08 -16.49 15.22
CA GLU A 118 12.90 -17.30 15.59
C GLU A 118 12.20 -16.78 16.85
N ASN A 119 12.98 -16.52 17.89
CA ASN A 119 12.50 -15.91 19.13
C ASN A 119 13.38 -14.71 19.46
N LYS A 120 12.77 -13.62 19.90
CA LYS A 120 13.55 -12.45 20.34
C LYS A 120 14.30 -12.80 21.62
N GLN A 121 15.57 -13.15 21.46
CA GLN A 121 16.45 -13.55 22.54
C GLN A 121 17.56 -12.53 22.70
N LEU A 122 17.86 -12.16 23.93
CA LEU A 122 18.98 -11.32 24.30
C LEU A 122 20.05 -12.17 24.97
N THR A 123 21.20 -12.31 24.35
CA THR A 123 22.37 -13.00 24.93
C THR A 123 23.24 -11.98 25.64
N LEU A 124 23.52 -12.22 26.89
CA LEU A 124 24.35 -11.42 27.76
C LEU A 124 25.55 -12.23 28.24
N ILE A 125 26.76 -11.67 28.12
CA ILE A 125 27.99 -12.21 28.70
C ILE A 125 28.60 -11.13 29.59
N ALA A 126 28.84 -11.47 30.85
CA ALA A 126 29.39 -10.55 31.83
C ALA A 126 30.25 -11.29 32.83
N THR A 127 31.37 -10.71 33.24
CA THR A 127 32.30 -11.31 34.21
C THR A 127 32.50 -10.41 35.43
N GLN A 128 32.34 -10.96 36.62
CA GLN A 128 32.52 -10.24 37.87
C GLN A 128 32.69 -11.25 39.06
N LYS A 129 32.93 -10.74 40.25
CA LYS A 129 32.96 -11.54 41.49
C LYS A 129 31.64 -12.30 41.69
N SER A 130 31.71 -13.52 42.21
CA SER A 130 30.57 -14.43 42.36
C SER A 130 29.34 -13.79 43.04
N GLN A 131 29.58 -13.09 44.16
CA GLN A 131 28.49 -12.43 44.90
C GLN A 131 27.75 -11.39 44.06
N ILE A 132 28.45 -10.63 43.22
CA ILE A 132 27.86 -9.60 42.34
C ILE A 132 27.08 -10.28 41.23
N ILE A 133 27.61 -11.33 40.61
CA ILE A 133 26.92 -12.08 39.56
C ILE A 133 25.60 -12.67 40.07
N PHE A 134 25.56 -13.21 41.28
CA PHE A 134 24.29 -13.70 41.87
C PHE A 134 23.27 -12.59 42.08
N ASN A 135 23.69 -11.39 42.48
CA ASN A 135 22.79 -10.23 42.59
C ASN A 135 22.26 -9.78 41.23
N VAL A 136 23.10 -9.80 40.19
CA VAL A 136 22.69 -9.53 38.80
C VAL A 136 21.67 -10.54 38.33
N ILE A 137 21.88 -11.84 38.56
CA ILE A 137 20.92 -12.89 38.19
C ILE A 137 19.58 -12.67 38.90
N LYS A 138 19.61 -12.33 40.19
CA LYS A 138 18.41 -12.02 40.96
C LYS A 138 17.65 -10.84 40.35
N ALA A 139 18.33 -9.74 40.04
CA ALA A 139 17.75 -8.57 39.43
C ALA A 139 17.18 -8.85 38.01
N LEU A 140 17.86 -9.70 37.21
CA LEU A 140 17.37 -10.12 35.91
C LEU A 140 16.12 -11.03 35.99
N ASN A 141 16.03 -11.84 37.06
CA ASN A 141 14.85 -12.68 37.30
C ASN A 141 13.61 -11.89 37.75
N GLU A 142 13.82 -10.70 38.35
CA GLU A 142 12.74 -9.80 38.74
C GLU A 142 12.21 -8.99 37.56
N PHE A 143 12.81 -9.14 36.37
CA PHE A 143 12.41 -8.41 35.18
C PHE A 143 11.16 -9.05 34.53
N GLU A 144 10.05 -8.32 34.45
CA GLU A 144 8.79 -8.89 33.97
C GLU A 144 8.75 -9.18 32.47
N THR A 145 9.47 -8.37 31.69
CA THR A 145 9.45 -8.42 30.22
C THR A 145 10.48 -9.36 29.61
N LEU A 146 11.57 -9.67 30.35
CA LEU A 146 12.61 -10.58 29.92
C LEU A 146 12.75 -11.69 30.96
N ARG A 147 12.67 -12.94 30.52
CA ARG A 147 12.89 -14.09 31.38
C ARG A 147 14.13 -14.84 30.97
N PRO A 148 15.01 -15.22 31.92
CA PRO A 148 16.16 -16.06 31.62
C PRO A 148 15.67 -17.44 31.18
N GLN A 149 16.10 -17.86 30.00
CA GLN A 149 15.87 -19.19 29.45
C GLN A 149 17.00 -20.13 29.86
N THR A 150 18.24 -19.67 29.73
CA THR A 150 19.44 -20.43 30.04
C THR A 150 20.42 -19.50 30.72
N SER A 151 21.05 -20.00 31.82
CA SER A 151 22.11 -19.29 32.49
C SER A 151 23.23 -20.26 32.78
N VAL A 152 24.40 -20.00 32.24
CA VAL A 152 25.60 -20.79 32.45
C VAL A 152 26.60 -19.94 33.22
N LEU A 153 27.14 -20.52 34.30
CA LEU A 153 28.17 -19.90 35.12
C LEU A 153 29.47 -20.63 34.93
N THR A 154 30.48 -19.93 34.46
CA THR A 154 31.83 -20.50 34.28
C THR A 154 32.80 -19.82 35.23
N LYS A 155 33.51 -20.64 36.02
CA LYS A 155 34.55 -20.14 36.94
C LYS A 155 35.82 -19.81 36.16
N GLN A 156 36.27 -18.58 36.24
CA GLN A 156 37.61 -18.21 35.75
C GLN A 156 38.68 -18.50 36.82
N THR A 157 39.73 -19.17 36.38
CA THR A 157 40.71 -19.78 37.30
C THR A 157 41.64 -18.76 37.94
N GLU A 158 41.90 -17.63 37.28
CA GLU A 158 42.95 -16.69 37.68
C GLU A 158 42.55 -15.62 38.70
N GLU A 159 41.25 -15.24 38.82
CA GLU A 159 40.84 -14.07 39.61
C GLU A 159 39.66 -14.28 40.58
N LYS A 160 39.23 -15.51 40.87
CA LYS A 160 37.99 -15.80 41.65
C LYS A 160 36.74 -15.10 41.07
N GLN A 161 36.74 -14.93 39.78
CA GLN A 161 35.62 -14.33 39.03
C GLN A 161 34.74 -15.42 38.42
N LEU A 162 33.47 -15.08 38.24
CA LEU A 162 32.50 -15.88 37.50
C LEU A 162 32.10 -15.15 36.23
N GLN A 163 32.12 -15.87 35.13
CA GLN A 163 31.52 -15.44 33.89
C GLN A 163 30.09 -15.95 33.82
N LEU A 164 29.15 -15.03 33.65
CA LEU A 164 27.76 -15.31 33.39
C LEU A 164 27.52 -15.26 31.89
N HIS A 165 27.02 -16.35 31.34
CA HIS A 165 26.46 -16.39 29.99
C HIS A 165 24.99 -16.71 30.13
N THR A 166 24.10 -15.72 29.85
CA THR A 166 22.67 -15.91 29.99
C THR A 166 21.94 -15.48 28.73
N THR A 167 20.94 -16.27 28.36
CA THR A 167 20.02 -15.97 27.29
C THR A 167 18.67 -15.62 27.88
N LEU A 168 18.21 -14.41 27.61
CA LEU A 168 16.93 -13.87 28.04
C LEU A 168 15.93 -13.89 26.86
N ILE A 169 14.71 -14.34 27.10
CA ILE A 169 13.63 -14.31 26.11
C ILE A 169 12.63 -13.22 26.45
N LEU A 170 12.13 -12.57 25.40
CA LEU A 170 11.07 -11.59 25.53
C LEU A 170 9.74 -12.28 25.81
N VAL A 171 9.14 -12.00 26.97
CA VAL A 171 7.82 -12.49 27.32
C VAL A 171 6.77 -11.57 26.70
N ASN A 172 6.03 -12.09 25.71
CA ASN A 172 4.89 -11.36 25.14
C ASN A 172 3.75 -11.33 26.17
N THR A 173 3.62 -10.25 26.90
CA THR A 173 2.51 -9.99 27.85
C THR A 173 1.16 -9.76 27.15
N GLY A 174 1.09 -9.91 25.81
CA GLY A 174 -0.08 -9.57 25.00
C GLY A 174 -1.11 -10.68 24.75
N ASN A 175 -0.94 -11.93 25.24
CA ASN A 175 -1.84 -13.03 24.86
C ASN A 175 -2.44 -13.82 26.05
N THR A 176 -2.75 -13.17 27.18
CA THR A 176 -3.44 -13.85 28.30
C THR A 176 -4.92 -13.51 28.44
N THR A 177 -5.59 -13.01 27.38
CA THR A 177 -7.03 -12.67 27.46
C THR A 177 -7.92 -13.50 26.53
N ASN A 178 -7.58 -14.77 26.20
CA ASN A 178 -8.56 -15.62 25.49
C ASN A 178 -8.36 -17.12 25.77
N LYS A 179 -8.40 -17.53 27.05
CA LYS A 179 -8.62 -18.93 27.40
C LYS A 179 -9.33 -19.05 28.73
N GLU A 180 -10.54 -18.52 28.84
CA GLU A 180 -11.54 -18.98 29.80
C GLU A 180 -12.92 -18.50 29.32
N ALA A 181 -13.49 -19.20 28.35
CA ALA A 181 -14.93 -19.26 28.12
C ALA A 181 -15.23 -20.52 27.31
N LYS A 182 -15.29 -21.64 28.01
CA LYS A 182 -16.09 -22.81 27.56
C LYS A 182 -16.55 -23.58 28.79
#